data_3a1e0f9a4a1ef47c9b84c40ec3e827aa
#
_entry.id   3a1e0f9a4a1ef47c9b84c40ec3e827aa
#
_cell.length_a   1.000
_cell.length_b   1.000
_cell.length_c   1.000
_cell.angle_alpha   90.00
_cell.angle_beta   90.00
_cell.angle_gamma   90.00
#
_symmetry.space_group_name_H-M   'P 1'
#
loop_
_entity.id
_entity.type
_entity.pdbx_description
1 polymer ?
#
loop_
_entity_poly.entity_id
_entity_poly.type
_entity_poly.pdbx_seq_one_letter_code
_entity_poly.pdbx_strand_id
1 'polypeptide(L)'
;MKRTLTIAVTGLNATDNPGPGVAVIRAIRDACPDCRIVGLAYETLDPGNYMPGIADHTYLLPYPSVGAEALSDRLFAIHALTPIDVLIPTLDAELPIWVRLRDLLAANGIATFLPEADALALRNKDHLHELTALGVSVPDSLVLTDPANIPKIADELGYPVVVKGRFYDAYVAQTPHDVAHWFHKLANAWGLPVIIQKFVPGTEFDVVCLGDGDGGLIGSVAMRKMQLTDKGKAWGGVTVSDKKLDAFVRDTIRILSWRGPCELEVMRGDDGKLYLIEINPRFPAWVYLSVGAGRNLPWAAVQLALGEPVAPMPPAAAGVMFLRHSRDEILSLADFAALTVHGELHRAPIPEPDDAAAVGVPQAAKVTTHATFPTEFPA
;
A
#
# COMPACT_ATOMS: atom_id res chain seq x y z
N MET A 1 19.14 -9.07 -28.75
CA MET A 1 18.94 -8.14 -27.61
C MET A 1 17.98 -8.81 -26.62
N LYS A 2 18.31 -8.83 -25.32
CA LYS A 2 17.33 -9.27 -24.30
C LYS A 2 16.14 -8.30 -24.33
N ARG A 3 14.93 -8.82 -24.33
CA ARG A 3 13.71 -8.00 -24.21
C ARG A 3 13.76 -7.26 -22.88
N THR A 4 13.47 -5.97 -22.88
CA THR A 4 13.35 -5.16 -21.66
C THR A 4 12.18 -5.67 -20.79
N LEU A 5 12.46 -5.97 -19.53
CA LEU A 5 11.43 -6.39 -18.56
C LEU A 5 10.47 -5.24 -18.31
N THR A 6 9.17 -5.49 -18.44
CA THR A 6 8.11 -4.50 -18.25
C THR A 6 7.29 -4.84 -17.01
N ILE A 7 7.25 -3.93 -16.04
CA ILE A 7 6.58 -4.13 -14.75
C ILE A 7 5.46 -3.10 -14.61
N ALA A 8 4.25 -3.58 -14.42
CA ALA A 8 3.08 -2.74 -14.16
C ALA A 8 2.84 -2.61 -12.66
N VAL A 9 2.59 -1.38 -12.18
CA VAL A 9 2.39 -1.08 -10.76
C VAL A 9 1.19 -0.15 -10.62
N THR A 10 0.29 -0.46 -9.69
CA THR A 10 -0.87 0.38 -9.34
C THR A 10 -0.58 1.35 -8.21
N GLY A 11 -1.55 2.21 -7.83
CA GLY A 11 -1.48 3.03 -6.61
C GLY A 11 -0.52 4.19 -6.67
N LEU A 12 -0.61 5.01 -7.74
CA LEU A 12 0.29 6.13 -8.02
C LEU A 12 0.01 7.41 -7.24
N ASN A 13 -0.93 7.38 -6.29
CA ASN A 13 -1.16 8.51 -5.40
C ASN A 13 0.11 8.80 -4.58
N ALA A 14 0.60 10.05 -4.63
CA ALA A 14 1.78 10.51 -3.90
C ALA A 14 1.49 11.80 -3.09
N THR A 15 0.24 12.01 -2.68
CA THR A 15 -0.18 13.11 -1.82
C THR A 15 0.28 12.91 -0.36
N ASP A 16 -0.20 13.70 0.58
CA ASP A 16 0.03 13.58 2.03
C ASP A 16 -0.38 12.22 2.61
N ASN A 17 -1.33 11.54 1.96
CA ASN A 17 -1.79 10.19 2.29
C ASN A 17 -1.51 9.21 1.14
N PRO A 18 -0.23 8.93 0.81
CA PRO A 18 0.13 8.27 -0.43
C PRO A 18 -0.28 6.80 -0.50
N GLY A 19 -0.49 6.35 -1.74
CA GLY A 19 -0.49 4.94 -2.08
C GLY A 19 0.93 4.35 -2.11
N PRO A 20 1.07 3.03 -2.17
CA PRO A 20 2.38 2.38 -2.18
C PRO A 20 3.13 2.45 -3.52
N GLY A 21 2.42 2.66 -4.64
CA GLY A 21 2.96 2.45 -5.99
C GLY A 21 4.25 3.21 -6.27
N VAL A 22 4.31 4.50 -5.92
CA VAL A 22 5.54 5.31 -6.12
C VAL A 22 6.72 4.75 -5.34
N ALA A 23 6.51 4.31 -4.09
CA ALA A 23 7.57 3.71 -3.27
C ALA A 23 8.03 2.35 -3.83
N VAL A 24 7.10 1.53 -4.33
CA VAL A 24 7.39 0.26 -5.01
C VAL A 24 8.20 0.51 -6.28
N ILE A 25 7.79 1.45 -7.12
CA ILE A 25 8.49 1.78 -8.36
C ILE A 25 9.92 2.25 -8.09
N ARG A 26 10.12 3.13 -7.10
CA ARG A 26 11.48 3.56 -6.71
C ARG A 26 12.37 2.39 -6.33
N ALA A 27 11.85 1.46 -5.53
CA ALA A 27 12.59 0.26 -5.13
C ALA A 27 12.95 -0.64 -6.33
N ILE A 28 12.05 -0.77 -7.30
CA ILE A 28 12.29 -1.52 -8.55
C ILE A 28 13.36 -0.81 -9.39
N ARG A 29 13.26 0.52 -9.55
CA ARG A 29 14.25 1.31 -10.32
C ARG A 29 15.64 1.21 -9.76
N ASP A 30 15.80 1.18 -8.44
CA ASP A 30 17.12 1.01 -7.80
C ASP A 30 17.78 -0.34 -8.14
N ALA A 31 16.98 -1.38 -8.33
CA ALA A 31 17.49 -2.72 -8.65
C ALA A 31 17.57 -2.99 -10.17
N CYS A 32 16.68 -2.38 -10.94
CA CYS A 32 16.54 -2.58 -12.38
C CYS A 32 16.28 -1.23 -13.08
N PRO A 33 17.31 -0.38 -13.27
CA PRO A 33 17.17 0.92 -13.91
C PRO A 33 16.61 0.84 -15.34
N ASP A 34 16.97 -0.22 -16.07
CA ASP A 34 16.59 -0.44 -17.47
C ASP A 34 15.21 -1.11 -17.64
N CYS A 35 14.56 -1.50 -16.55
CA CYS A 35 13.21 -2.03 -16.60
C CYS A 35 12.23 -0.96 -17.07
N ARG A 36 11.26 -1.34 -17.93
CA ARG A 36 10.14 -0.46 -18.28
C ARG A 36 9.09 -0.51 -17.18
N ILE A 37 8.62 0.64 -16.74
CA ILE A 37 7.56 0.76 -15.75
C ILE A 37 6.28 1.26 -16.41
N VAL A 38 5.22 0.50 -16.24
CA VAL A 38 3.86 0.87 -16.59
C VAL A 38 3.13 1.27 -15.32
N GLY A 39 2.81 2.53 -15.18
CA GLY A 39 1.96 3.04 -14.11
C GLY A 39 0.49 2.76 -14.43
N LEU A 40 -0.22 2.13 -13.52
CA LEU A 40 -1.66 1.86 -13.62
C LEU A 40 -2.39 2.71 -12.58
N ALA A 41 -3.11 3.74 -13.04
CA ALA A 41 -3.75 4.73 -12.20
C ALA A 41 -5.27 4.58 -12.21
N TYR A 42 -5.90 4.93 -11.10
CA TYR A 42 -7.36 5.05 -10.99
C TYR A 42 -7.82 6.49 -11.05
N GLU A 43 -6.91 7.44 -10.75
CA GLU A 43 -7.20 8.86 -10.73
C GLU A 43 -6.24 9.65 -11.62
N THR A 44 -6.78 10.58 -12.39
CA THR A 44 -5.96 11.44 -13.25
C THR A 44 -5.09 12.42 -12.48
N LEU A 45 -5.51 12.81 -11.27
CA LEU A 45 -4.78 13.76 -10.41
C LEU A 45 -3.79 13.09 -9.44
N ASP A 46 -3.55 11.79 -9.55
CA ASP A 46 -2.51 11.13 -8.77
C ASP A 46 -1.13 11.68 -9.18
N PRO A 47 -0.34 12.29 -8.28
CA PRO A 47 0.92 12.93 -8.65
C PRO A 47 1.93 11.98 -9.29
N GLY A 48 1.94 10.70 -8.88
CA GLY A 48 2.83 9.68 -9.43
C GLY A 48 2.66 9.45 -10.94
N ASN A 49 1.51 9.80 -11.51
CA ASN A 49 1.29 9.78 -12.97
C ASN A 49 2.26 10.71 -13.70
N TYR A 50 2.68 11.78 -13.03
CA TYR A 50 3.43 12.89 -13.63
C TYR A 50 4.86 13.04 -13.09
N MET A 51 5.21 12.33 -12.01
CA MET A 51 6.55 12.40 -11.40
C MET A 51 7.62 11.88 -12.35
N PRO A 52 8.68 12.67 -12.64
CA PRO A 52 9.80 12.22 -13.47
C PRO A 52 10.46 10.95 -12.89
N GLY A 53 10.82 10.02 -13.77
CA GLY A 53 11.54 8.78 -13.38
C GLY A 53 10.68 7.73 -12.67
N ILE A 54 9.38 7.96 -12.50
CA ILE A 54 8.47 6.96 -11.92
C ILE A 54 7.98 6.02 -13.01
N ALA A 55 7.04 6.41 -13.86
CA ALA A 55 6.51 5.56 -14.92
C ALA A 55 6.98 6.02 -16.31
N ASP A 56 7.29 5.06 -17.20
CA ASP A 56 7.59 5.33 -18.62
C ASP A 56 6.30 5.53 -19.40
N HIS A 57 5.26 4.77 -19.03
CA HIS A 57 3.90 4.88 -19.55
C HIS A 57 2.92 4.82 -18.39
N THR A 58 1.87 5.64 -18.43
CA THR A 58 0.77 5.61 -17.46
C THR A 58 -0.53 5.38 -18.18
N TYR A 59 -1.36 4.49 -17.63
CA TYR A 59 -2.68 4.17 -18.15
C TYR A 59 -3.72 4.24 -17.04
N LEU A 60 -4.91 4.73 -17.38
CA LEU A 60 -6.06 4.67 -16.48
C LEU A 60 -6.72 3.31 -16.54
N LEU A 61 -7.02 2.79 -15.35
CA LEU A 61 -7.87 1.62 -15.13
C LEU A 61 -9.26 2.06 -14.64
N PRO A 62 -10.32 1.30 -14.94
CA PRO A 62 -11.59 1.47 -14.25
C PRO A 62 -11.43 1.11 -12.78
N TYR A 63 -12.26 1.73 -11.91
CA TYR A 63 -12.24 1.40 -10.48
C TYR A 63 -12.57 -0.07 -10.24
N PRO A 64 -11.99 -0.72 -9.22
CA PRO A 64 -12.31 -2.12 -8.87
C PRO A 64 -13.80 -2.37 -8.63
N SER A 65 -14.54 -1.35 -8.18
CA SER A 65 -15.98 -1.42 -7.95
C SER A 65 -16.83 -1.63 -9.24
N VAL A 66 -16.27 -1.33 -10.42
CA VAL A 66 -16.93 -1.59 -11.70
C VAL A 66 -16.99 -3.09 -12.03
N GLY A 67 -16.05 -3.86 -11.48
CA GLY A 67 -16.03 -5.32 -11.62
C GLY A 67 -14.79 -5.88 -12.31
N ALA A 68 -14.64 -7.20 -12.21
CA ALA A 68 -13.45 -7.90 -12.68
C ALA A 68 -13.30 -7.87 -14.22
N GLU A 69 -14.41 -7.98 -14.94
CA GLU A 69 -14.43 -7.99 -16.42
C GLU A 69 -13.89 -6.67 -16.98
N ALA A 70 -14.44 -5.54 -16.54
CA ALA A 70 -13.98 -4.23 -17.00
C ALA A 70 -12.50 -3.97 -16.68
N LEU A 71 -12.04 -4.44 -15.51
CA LEU A 71 -10.66 -4.28 -15.07
C LEU A 71 -9.71 -5.15 -15.92
N SER A 72 -10.07 -6.41 -16.18
CA SER A 72 -9.27 -7.33 -17.00
C SER A 72 -9.24 -6.90 -18.47
N ASP A 73 -10.37 -6.50 -19.04
CA ASP A 73 -10.44 -6.06 -20.44
C ASP A 73 -9.53 -4.85 -20.69
N ARG A 74 -9.58 -3.87 -19.76
CA ARG A 74 -8.69 -2.71 -19.87
C ARG A 74 -7.22 -3.09 -19.70
N LEU A 75 -6.89 -3.98 -18.75
CA LEU A 75 -5.52 -4.45 -18.57
C LEU A 75 -5.00 -5.19 -19.83
N PHE A 76 -5.81 -6.04 -20.43
CA PHE A 76 -5.41 -6.77 -21.65
C PHE A 76 -5.29 -5.83 -22.86
N ALA A 77 -6.13 -4.81 -22.98
CA ALA A 77 -5.96 -3.77 -23.99
C ALA A 77 -4.64 -3.02 -23.81
N ILE A 78 -4.26 -2.69 -22.58
CA ILE A 78 -2.96 -2.08 -22.24
C ILE A 78 -1.82 -3.05 -22.56
N HIS A 79 -1.95 -4.32 -22.17
CA HIS A 79 -0.95 -5.37 -22.44
C HIS A 79 -0.70 -5.58 -23.93
N ALA A 80 -1.73 -5.46 -24.76
CA ALA A 80 -1.60 -5.54 -26.22
C ALA A 80 -0.79 -4.37 -26.80
N LEU A 81 -0.88 -3.18 -26.20
CA LEU A 81 -0.12 -1.98 -26.62
C LEU A 81 1.31 -1.98 -26.03
N THR A 82 1.40 -2.28 -24.74
CA THR A 82 2.64 -2.30 -23.96
C THR A 82 2.70 -3.63 -23.21
N PRO A 83 3.36 -4.67 -23.78
CA PRO A 83 3.41 -5.99 -23.17
C PRO A 83 3.99 -5.96 -21.75
N ILE A 84 3.21 -6.41 -20.79
CA ILE A 84 3.51 -6.45 -19.35
C ILE A 84 4.04 -7.84 -18.99
N ASP A 85 5.17 -7.93 -18.29
CA ASP A 85 5.72 -9.19 -17.79
C ASP A 85 5.26 -9.48 -16.36
N VAL A 86 5.19 -8.44 -15.51
CA VAL A 86 4.82 -8.58 -14.09
C VAL A 86 3.81 -7.49 -13.71
N LEU A 87 2.76 -7.88 -12.98
CA LEU A 87 1.82 -6.95 -12.36
C LEU A 87 1.99 -6.96 -10.82
N ILE A 88 2.20 -5.79 -10.24
CA ILE A 88 2.26 -5.57 -8.78
C ILE A 88 1.10 -4.65 -8.38
N PRO A 89 -0.02 -5.21 -7.94
CA PRO A 89 -1.10 -4.43 -7.37
C PRO A 89 -0.72 -3.96 -5.96
N THR A 90 -1.10 -2.74 -5.61
CA THR A 90 -0.70 -2.12 -4.36
C THR A 90 -1.85 -1.59 -3.51
N LEU A 91 -3.10 -1.75 -3.95
CA LEU A 91 -4.28 -1.25 -3.26
C LEU A 91 -5.18 -2.40 -2.77
N ASP A 92 -5.66 -2.31 -1.53
CA ASP A 92 -6.50 -3.33 -0.90
C ASP A 92 -7.77 -3.64 -1.70
N ALA A 93 -8.39 -2.62 -2.31
CA ALA A 93 -9.65 -2.75 -3.03
C ALA A 93 -9.55 -3.59 -4.32
N GLU A 94 -8.38 -3.65 -4.95
CA GLU A 94 -8.19 -4.37 -6.22
C GLU A 94 -7.74 -5.82 -6.02
N LEU A 95 -7.08 -6.13 -4.89
CA LEU A 95 -6.47 -7.44 -4.65
C LEU A 95 -7.44 -8.63 -4.79
N PRO A 96 -8.68 -8.59 -4.27
CA PRO A 96 -9.61 -9.70 -4.45
C PRO A 96 -9.91 -10.02 -5.92
N ILE A 97 -9.86 -9.00 -6.78
CA ILE A 97 -10.06 -9.18 -8.23
C ILE A 97 -8.83 -9.83 -8.85
N TRP A 98 -7.64 -9.29 -8.60
CA TRP A 98 -6.40 -9.83 -9.17
C TRP A 98 -6.09 -11.25 -8.69
N VAL A 99 -6.42 -11.58 -7.44
CA VAL A 99 -6.30 -12.95 -6.92
C VAL A 99 -7.21 -13.92 -7.68
N ARG A 100 -8.47 -13.54 -7.96
CA ARG A 100 -9.38 -14.36 -8.77
C ARG A 100 -8.95 -14.49 -10.23
N LEU A 101 -8.30 -13.47 -10.78
CA LEU A 101 -7.85 -13.44 -12.18
C LEU A 101 -6.44 -14.01 -12.37
N ARG A 102 -5.79 -14.53 -11.32
CA ARG A 102 -4.40 -15.00 -11.36
C ARG A 102 -4.11 -15.93 -12.53
N ASP A 103 -4.91 -16.95 -12.70
CA ASP A 103 -4.71 -17.95 -13.75
C ASP A 103 -4.93 -17.35 -15.16
N LEU A 104 -5.88 -16.43 -15.29
CA LEU A 104 -6.13 -15.72 -16.53
C LEU A 104 -4.96 -14.78 -16.88
N LEU A 105 -4.40 -14.10 -15.89
CA LEU A 105 -3.19 -13.26 -16.06
C LEU A 105 -2.01 -14.12 -16.51
N ALA A 106 -1.76 -15.23 -15.82
CA ALA A 106 -0.68 -16.16 -16.16
C ALA A 106 -0.83 -16.75 -17.56
N ALA A 107 -2.05 -17.12 -17.98
CA ALA A 107 -2.33 -17.61 -19.31
C ALA A 107 -2.06 -16.56 -20.41
N ASN A 108 -2.09 -15.28 -20.07
CA ASN A 108 -1.74 -14.16 -20.96
C ASN A 108 -0.29 -13.67 -20.76
N GLY A 109 0.55 -14.39 -20.03
CA GLY A 109 1.96 -14.05 -19.84
C GLY A 109 2.22 -12.93 -18.84
N ILE A 110 1.24 -12.54 -18.03
CA ILE A 110 1.38 -11.54 -16.96
C ILE A 110 1.57 -12.27 -15.64
N ALA A 111 2.79 -12.23 -15.12
CA ALA A 111 3.14 -12.86 -13.85
C ALA A 111 2.68 -12.01 -12.65
N THR A 112 2.32 -12.68 -11.54
CA THR A 112 1.95 -12.03 -10.27
C THR A 112 2.49 -12.83 -9.11
N PHE A 113 2.70 -12.15 -7.96
CA PHE A 113 3.06 -12.82 -6.71
C PHE A 113 2.11 -12.34 -5.60
N LEU A 114 0.94 -12.95 -5.53
CA LEU A 114 -0.22 -12.56 -4.72
C LEU A 114 -0.53 -13.58 -3.63
N PRO A 115 -1.19 -13.19 -2.54
CA PRO A 115 -1.65 -14.12 -1.52
C PRO A 115 -2.67 -15.11 -2.08
N GLU A 116 -2.83 -16.24 -1.40
CA GLU A 116 -3.90 -17.19 -1.69
C GLU A 116 -5.25 -16.62 -1.21
N ALA A 117 -6.34 -17.04 -1.84
CA ALA A 117 -7.68 -16.51 -1.58
C ALA A 117 -8.10 -16.71 -0.12
N ASP A 118 -7.80 -17.86 0.47
CA ASP A 118 -8.15 -18.19 1.86
C ASP A 118 -7.36 -17.32 2.84
N ALA A 119 -6.06 -17.13 2.62
CA ALA A 119 -5.23 -16.24 3.44
C ALA A 119 -5.70 -14.79 3.32
N LEU A 120 -6.10 -14.38 2.11
CA LEU A 120 -6.67 -13.05 1.88
C LEU A 120 -8.02 -12.86 2.60
N ALA A 121 -8.83 -13.89 2.74
CA ALA A 121 -10.09 -13.84 3.48
C ALA A 121 -9.86 -13.69 4.99
N LEU A 122 -8.89 -14.43 5.56
CA LEU A 122 -8.55 -14.39 6.99
C LEU A 122 -8.02 -13.03 7.46
N ARG A 123 -7.49 -12.19 6.56
CA ARG A 123 -7.02 -10.85 6.92
C ARG A 123 -8.15 -9.86 7.20
N ASN A 124 -9.39 -10.17 6.83
CA ASN A 124 -10.51 -9.27 7.05
C ASN A 124 -10.70 -9.01 8.54
N LYS A 125 -11.02 -7.76 8.91
CA LYS A 125 -11.10 -7.34 10.31
C LYS A 125 -12.15 -8.13 11.11
N ASP A 126 -13.22 -8.57 10.46
CA ASP A 126 -14.28 -9.40 11.04
C ASP A 126 -13.86 -10.87 11.22
N HIS A 127 -12.82 -11.34 10.53
CA HIS A 127 -12.27 -12.70 10.64
C HIS A 127 -10.93 -12.76 11.41
N LEU A 128 -10.31 -11.62 11.72
CA LEU A 128 -8.99 -11.59 12.35
C LEU A 128 -8.93 -12.38 13.66
N HIS A 129 -10.02 -12.41 14.43
CA HIS A 129 -10.13 -13.15 15.68
C HIS A 129 -9.98 -14.68 15.51
N GLU A 130 -10.30 -15.22 14.31
CA GLU A 130 -10.16 -16.63 13.99
C GLU A 130 -8.69 -17.08 14.01
N LEU A 131 -7.75 -16.15 13.80
CA LEU A 131 -6.31 -16.42 13.84
C LEU A 131 -5.84 -16.91 15.21
N THR A 132 -6.57 -16.62 16.29
CA THR A 132 -6.27 -17.13 17.63
C THR A 132 -6.32 -18.66 17.65
N ALA A 133 -7.29 -19.26 16.97
CA ALA A 133 -7.41 -20.72 16.87
C ALA A 133 -6.24 -21.36 16.08
N LEU A 134 -5.60 -20.58 15.20
CA LEU A 134 -4.41 -20.99 14.46
C LEU A 134 -3.10 -20.73 15.23
N GLY A 135 -3.17 -20.10 16.42
CA GLY A 135 -2.02 -19.83 17.27
C GLY A 135 -1.38 -18.45 17.07
N VAL A 136 -2.01 -17.55 16.29
CA VAL A 136 -1.58 -16.16 16.20
C VAL A 136 -2.28 -15.34 17.29
N SER A 137 -1.50 -14.65 18.12
CA SER A 137 -2.05 -13.77 19.16
C SER A 137 -2.66 -12.52 18.55
N VAL A 138 -3.98 -12.36 18.72
CA VAL A 138 -4.74 -11.16 18.34
C VAL A 138 -5.54 -10.66 19.55
N PRO A 139 -5.89 -9.38 19.67
CA PRO A 139 -6.74 -8.91 20.75
C PRO A 139 -8.15 -9.48 20.61
N ASP A 140 -8.80 -9.81 21.74
CA ASP A 140 -10.18 -10.25 21.76
C ASP A 140 -11.06 -9.25 21.03
N SER A 141 -11.99 -9.75 20.21
CA SER A 141 -12.84 -8.91 19.37
C SER A 141 -14.25 -9.46 19.27
N LEU A 142 -15.22 -8.55 19.13
CA LEU A 142 -16.62 -8.84 18.88
C LEU A 142 -17.05 -8.24 17.55
N VAL A 143 -17.86 -8.97 16.80
CA VAL A 143 -18.48 -8.48 15.55
C VAL A 143 -19.87 -7.96 15.89
N LEU A 144 -20.09 -6.65 15.73
CA LEU A 144 -21.32 -5.97 16.12
C LEU A 144 -22.13 -5.59 14.88
N THR A 145 -23.34 -6.14 14.77
CA THR A 145 -24.32 -5.82 13.73
C THR A 145 -25.56 -5.10 14.28
N ASP A 146 -25.83 -5.24 15.59
CA ASP A 146 -26.97 -4.67 16.28
C ASP A 146 -26.49 -3.85 17.50
N PRO A 147 -26.79 -2.55 17.56
CA PRO A 147 -26.40 -1.70 18.69
C PRO A 147 -27.04 -2.13 20.02
N ALA A 148 -28.12 -2.90 20.00
CA ALA A 148 -28.73 -3.45 21.24
C ALA A 148 -27.76 -4.38 22.01
N ASN A 149 -26.71 -4.88 21.38
CA ASN A 149 -25.69 -5.72 22.02
C ASN A 149 -24.53 -4.91 22.65
N ILE A 150 -24.52 -3.57 22.55
CA ILE A 150 -23.46 -2.73 23.14
C ILE A 150 -23.29 -2.96 24.66
N PRO A 151 -24.32 -3.16 25.47
CA PRO A 151 -24.14 -3.43 26.91
C PRO A 151 -23.29 -4.67 27.19
N LYS A 152 -23.32 -5.71 26.35
CA LYS A 152 -22.54 -6.94 26.52
C LYS A 152 -21.03 -6.72 26.37
N ILE A 153 -20.62 -5.66 25.69
CA ILE A 153 -19.18 -5.35 25.44
C ILE A 153 -18.45 -5.16 26.77
N ALA A 154 -19.08 -4.50 27.75
CA ALA A 154 -18.50 -4.26 29.06
C ALA A 154 -18.18 -5.59 29.79
N ASP A 155 -19.09 -6.57 29.65
CA ASP A 155 -18.97 -7.87 30.32
C ASP A 155 -17.91 -8.76 29.64
N GLU A 156 -17.81 -8.69 28.29
CA GLU A 156 -16.95 -9.57 27.51
C GLU A 156 -15.53 -9.02 27.30
N LEU A 157 -15.37 -7.73 27.00
CA LEU A 157 -14.08 -7.11 26.66
C LEU A 157 -13.57 -6.15 27.74
N GLY A 158 -14.46 -5.54 28.52
CA GLY A 158 -14.14 -4.39 29.37
C GLY A 158 -13.85 -3.12 28.55
N TYR A 159 -13.64 -2.00 29.23
CA TYR A 159 -13.26 -0.73 28.62
C TYR A 159 -11.83 -0.34 29.02
N PRO A 160 -11.08 0.40 28.16
CA PRO A 160 -11.47 0.91 26.85
C PRO A 160 -11.47 -0.16 25.76
N VAL A 161 -12.22 0.11 24.66
CA VAL A 161 -12.23 -0.71 23.45
C VAL A 161 -11.91 0.13 22.21
N VAL A 162 -11.55 -0.52 21.11
CA VAL A 162 -11.39 0.12 19.80
C VAL A 162 -12.58 -0.27 18.92
N VAL A 163 -13.29 0.72 18.41
CA VAL A 163 -14.41 0.57 17.49
C VAL A 163 -13.88 0.76 16.08
N LYS A 164 -13.90 -0.28 15.24
CA LYS A 164 -13.32 -0.30 13.89
C LYS A 164 -14.39 -0.45 12.83
N GLY A 165 -14.28 0.33 11.76
CA GLY A 165 -15.06 0.11 10.56
C GLY A 165 -14.56 -1.13 9.80
N ARG A 166 -15.44 -1.73 8.99
CA ARG A 166 -15.11 -2.92 8.21
C ARG A 166 -13.87 -2.72 7.31
N PHE A 167 -13.72 -1.54 6.72
CA PHE A 167 -12.61 -1.22 5.81
C PHE A 167 -11.62 -0.24 6.42
N TYR A 168 -12.11 0.91 6.86
CA TYR A 168 -11.28 2.01 7.37
C TYR A 168 -11.83 2.53 8.69
N ASP A 169 -11.04 3.41 9.31
CA ASP A 169 -11.30 4.12 10.54
C ASP A 169 -11.36 3.24 11.80
N ALA A 170 -10.77 3.74 12.86
CA ALA A 170 -10.77 3.14 14.18
C ALA A 170 -10.80 4.25 15.25
N TYR A 171 -11.59 4.06 16.29
CA TYR A 171 -11.77 5.03 17.37
C TYR A 171 -11.74 4.33 18.72
N VAL A 172 -11.01 4.92 19.67
CA VAL A 172 -11.01 4.43 21.06
C VAL A 172 -12.31 4.91 21.75
N ALA A 173 -13.00 3.99 22.40
CA ALA A 173 -14.21 4.22 23.17
C ALA A 173 -13.97 3.86 24.64
N GLN A 174 -14.29 4.79 25.54
CA GLN A 174 -14.14 4.64 26.99
C GLN A 174 -15.42 4.18 27.67
N THR A 175 -16.56 4.37 26.99
CA THR A 175 -17.89 4.14 27.53
C THR A 175 -18.82 3.49 26.48
N PRO A 176 -19.93 2.88 26.91
CA PRO A 176 -20.97 2.39 26.00
C PRO A 176 -21.52 3.50 25.08
N HIS A 177 -21.59 4.73 25.57
CA HIS A 177 -22.05 5.87 24.78
C HIS A 177 -21.09 6.18 23.63
N ASP A 178 -19.77 6.13 23.86
CA ASP A 178 -18.78 6.32 22.81
C ASP A 178 -18.90 5.21 21.77
N VAL A 179 -19.08 3.95 22.20
CA VAL A 179 -19.27 2.83 21.27
C VAL A 179 -20.51 3.06 20.40
N ALA A 180 -21.63 3.48 20.97
CA ALA A 180 -22.84 3.77 20.20
C ALA A 180 -22.62 4.89 19.19
N HIS A 181 -21.94 5.97 19.59
CA HIS A 181 -21.59 7.08 18.70
C HIS A 181 -20.76 6.61 17.50
N TRP A 182 -19.65 5.90 17.77
CA TRP A 182 -18.75 5.41 16.72
C TRP A 182 -19.39 4.30 15.88
N PHE A 183 -20.20 3.44 16.47
CA PHE A 183 -20.97 2.42 15.75
C PHE A 183 -21.81 3.04 14.64
N HIS A 184 -22.64 4.03 14.97
CA HIS A 184 -23.50 4.68 13.98
C HIS A 184 -22.68 5.40 12.91
N LYS A 185 -21.61 6.10 13.29
CA LYS A 185 -20.73 6.78 12.34
C LYS A 185 -20.11 5.81 11.36
N LEU A 186 -19.53 4.71 11.85
CA LEU A 186 -18.83 3.72 11.03
C LEU A 186 -19.79 2.88 10.19
N ALA A 187 -20.93 2.49 10.74
CA ALA A 187 -21.97 1.76 10.01
C ALA A 187 -22.53 2.59 8.84
N ASN A 188 -22.71 3.90 9.02
CA ASN A 188 -23.14 4.80 7.95
C ASN A 188 -22.06 5.02 6.88
N ALA A 189 -20.78 5.06 7.26
CA ALA A 189 -19.67 5.31 6.33
C ALA A 189 -19.25 4.04 5.57
N TRP A 190 -19.20 2.89 6.25
CA TRP A 190 -18.55 1.68 5.75
C TRP A 190 -19.47 0.44 5.74
N GLY A 191 -20.70 0.58 6.20
CA GLY A 191 -21.63 -0.54 6.35
C GLY A 191 -21.35 -1.40 7.59
N LEU A 192 -22.11 -2.48 7.73
CA LEU A 192 -21.94 -3.50 8.75
C LEU A 192 -21.10 -4.68 8.24
N PRO A 193 -20.44 -5.42 9.16
CA PRO A 193 -20.41 -5.23 10.61
C PRO A 193 -19.45 -4.12 11.04
N VAL A 194 -19.60 -3.66 12.30
CA VAL A 194 -18.61 -2.87 13.04
C VAL A 194 -17.88 -3.82 13.98
N ILE A 195 -16.56 -3.70 14.06
CA ILE A 195 -15.72 -4.56 14.89
C ILE A 195 -15.38 -3.82 16.19
N ILE A 196 -15.61 -4.48 17.32
CA ILE A 196 -15.21 -4.00 18.63
C ILE A 196 -14.04 -4.85 19.11
N GLN A 197 -12.91 -4.22 19.32
CA GLN A 197 -11.68 -4.90 19.72
C GLN A 197 -11.21 -4.38 21.06
N LYS A 198 -10.73 -5.30 21.92
CA LYS A 198 -10.11 -4.92 23.20
C LYS A 198 -8.93 -3.98 22.95
N PHE A 199 -8.90 -2.87 23.66
CA PHE A 199 -7.79 -1.94 23.59
C PHE A 199 -6.55 -2.55 24.23
N VAL A 200 -5.42 -2.52 23.52
CA VAL A 200 -4.13 -2.98 24.03
C VAL A 200 -3.24 -1.75 24.21
N PRO A 201 -3.01 -1.30 25.45
CA PRO A 201 -2.07 -0.23 25.70
C PRO A 201 -0.65 -0.71 25.41
N GLY A 202 0.17 0.11 24.73
CA GLY A 202 1.52 -0.32 24.39
C GLY A 202 2.16 0.45 23.24
N THR A 203 3.09 -0.21 22.55
CA THR A 203 3.82 0.35 21.41
C THR A 203 3.47 -0.39 20.13
N GLU A 204 3.07 0.36 19.11
CA GLU A 204 2.76 -0.15 17.77
C GLU A 204 4.02 -0.25 16.91
N PHE A 205 4.09 -1.33 16.13
CA PHE A 205 5.10 -1.60 15.11
C PHE A 205 4.41 -1.97 13.80
N ASP A 206 4.87 -1.40 12.70
CA ASP A 206 4.50 -1.83 11.36
C ASP A 206 5.62 -2.67 10.78
N VAL A 207 5.30 -3.83 10.24
CA VAL A 207 6.30 -4.74 9.68
C VAL A 207 5.91 -5.09 8.25
N VAL A 208 6.67 -4.57 7.28
CA VAL A 208 6.53 -5.04 5.90
C VAL A 208 7.21 -6.39 5.75
N CYS A 209 6.51 -7.33 5.11
CA CYS A 209 6.93 -8.71 4.92
C CYS A 209 6.80 -9.14 3.46
N LEU A 210 7.58 -10.15 3.08
CA LEU A 210 7.40 -10.91 1.85
C LEU A 210 7.49 -12.39 2.18
N GLY A 211 6.36 -13.10 2.11
CA GLY A 211 6.25 -14.53 2.31
C GLY A 211 6.38 -15.29 0.99
N ASP A 212 6.90 -16.52 1.02
CA ASP A 212 7.10 -17.35 -0.17
C ASP A 212 5.86 -18.16 -0.58
N GLY A 213 4.89 -18.31 0.30
CA GLY A 213 3.69 -19.13 0.09
C GLY A 213 3.79 -20.56 0.67
N ASP A 214 4.99 -21.00 1.03
CA ASP A 214 5.26 -22.32 1.60
C ASP A 214 5.57 -22.24 3.11
N GLY A 215 5.27 -21.10 3.73
CA GLY A 215 5.52 -20.83 5.15
C GLY A 215 6.88 -20.21 5.43
N GLY A 216 7.69 -19.92 4.41
CA GLY A 216 8.95 -19.22 4.53
C GLY A 216 8.79 -17.70 4.47
N LEU A 217 9.63 -16.99 5.22
CA LEU A 217 9.76 -15.55 5.18
C LEU A 217 10.99 -15.16 4.37
N ILE A 218 10.81 -14.60 3.17
CA ILE A 218 11.89 -14.08 2.32
C ILE A 218 12.59 -12.90 2.99
N GLY A 219 11.81 -11.98 3.53
CA GLY A 219 12.34 -10.84 4.25
C GLY A 219 11.26 -10.02 4.94
N SER A 220 11.67 -9.27 5.96
CA SER A 220 10.79 -8.33 6.66
C SER A 220 11.57 -7.12 7.15
N VAL A 221 10.93 -5.97 7.28
CA VAL A 221 11.49 -4.77 7.91
C VAL A 221 10.48 -4.23 8.89
N ALA A 222 10.86 -4.21 10.16
CA ALA A 222 10.05 -3.64 11.22
C ALA A 222 10.36 -2.15 11.39
N MET A 223 9.32 -1.35 11.53
CA MET A 223 9.38 0.08 11.71
C MET A 223 8.57 0.50 12.94
N ARG A 224 9.05 1.51 13.65
CA ARG A 224 8.29 2.27 14.63
C ARG A 224 7.91 3.63 14.03
N LYS A 225 6.62 3.96 14.09
CA LYS A 225 6.12 5.29 13.69
C LYS A 225 6.68 6.36 14.65
N MET A 226 7.27 7.41 14.09
CA MET A 226 7.80 8.55 14.86
C MET A 226 6.85 9.75 14.82
N GLN A 227 6.14 9.90 13.68
CA GLN A 227 5.17 10.96 13.47
C GLN A 227 4.05 10.41 12.58
N LEU A 228 2.81 10.81 12.88
CA LEU A 228 1.62 10.38 12.18
C LEU A 228 0.98 11.54 11.41
N THR A 229 0.29 11.21 10.32
CA THR A 229 -0.69 12.08 9.68
C THR A 229 -1.98 12.12 10.49
N ASP A 230 -2.87 13.05 10.19
CA ASP A 230 -4.22 13.11 10.80
C ASP A 230 -5.03 11.82 10.57
N LYS A 231 -4.69 11.04 9.55
CA LYS A 231 -5.31 9.74 9.23
C LYS A 231 -4.56 8.54 9.82
N GLY A 232 -3.60 8.77 10.75
CA GLY A 232 -2.85 7.70 11.43
C GLY A 232 -1.76 7.03 10.60
N LYS A 233 -1.47 7.49 9.36
CA LYS A 233 -0.36 6.96 8.57
C LYS A 233 0.98 7.55 9.01
N ALA A 234 2.06 6.76 8.87
CA ALA A 234 3.39 7.23 9.20
C ALA A 234 3.84 8.37 8.28
N TRP A 235 4.14 9.53 8.87
CA TRP A 235 4.83 10.66 8.22
C TRP A 235 6.34 10.53 8.33
N GLY A 236 6.81 9.91 9.40
CA GLY A 236 8.19 9.53 9.63
C GLY A 236 8.29 8.27 10.46
N GLY A 237 9.33 7.48 10.23
CA GLY A 237 9.54 6.24 10.95
C GLY A 237 10.99 5.80 10.95
N VAL A 238 11.32 4.92 11.88
CA VAL A 238 12.66 4.36 12.08
C VAL A 238 12.62 2.85 12.13
N THR A 239 13.53 2.18 11.42
CA THR A 239 13.66 0.73 11.49
C THR A 239 14.16 0.28 12.85
N VAL A 240 13.59 -0.81 13.34
CA VAL A 240 13.95 -1.41 14.62
C VAL A 240 14.39 -2.87 14.44
N SER A 241 15.24 -3.34 15.34
CA SER A 241 15.61 -4.76 15.43
C SER A 241 15.13 -5.30 16.76
N ASP A 242 14.27 -6.32 16.71
CA ASP A 242 13.69 -6.95 17.89
C ASP A 242 13.45 -8.44 17.64
N LYS A 243 14.19 -9.29 18.35
CA LYS A 243 14.15 -10.75 18.15
C LYS A 243 12.76 -11.36 18.45
N LYS A 244 12.01 -10.79 19.40
CA LYS A 244 10.66 -11.30 19.72
C LYS A 244 9.67 -10.95 18.62
N LEU A 245 9.75 -9.72 18.12
CA LEU A 245 8.93 -9.27 17.00
C LEU A 245 9.27 -10.05 15.73
N ASP A 246 10.55 -10.26 15.43
CA ASP A 246 10.99 -11.07 14.27
C ASP A 246 10.46 -12.52 14.35
N ALA A 247 10.49 -13.13 15.53
CA ALA A 247 9.94 -14.48 15.75
C ALA A 247 8.42 -14.49 15.54
N PHE A 248 7.70 -13.54 16.13
CA PHE A 248 6.25 -13.40 15.98
C PHE A 248 5.84 -13.23 14.51
N VAL A 249 6.52 -12.36 13.78
CA VAL A 249 6.29 -12.13 12.34
C VAL A 249 6.53 -13.40 11.54
N ARG A 250 7.64 -14.08 11.77
CA ARG A 250 7.98 -15.35 11.09
C ARG A 250 6.94 -16.44 11.35
N ASP A 251 6.51 -16.59 12.61
CA ASP A 251 5.48 -17.55 12.97
C ASP A 251 4.13 -17.21 12.33
N THR A 252 3.75 -15.95 12.30
CA THR A 252 2.52 -15.48 11.63
C THR A 252 2.55 -15.82 10.14
N ILE A 253 3.63 -15.48 9.43
CA ILE A 253 3.80 -15.79 7.99
C ILE A 253 3.75 -17.30 7.76
N ARG A 254 4.41 -18.09 8.61
CA ARG A 254 4.44 -19.56 8.52
C ARG A 254 3.04 -20.16 8.74
N ILE A 255 2.33 -19.72 9.76
CA ILE A 255 0.98 -20.23 10.09
C ILE A 255 0.00 -19.96 8.96
N LEU A 256 0.09 -18.78 8.36
CA LEU A 256 -0.78 -18.38 7.25
C LEU A 256 -0.33 -18.90 5.88
N SER A 257 0.85 -19.55 5.80
CA SER A 257 1.50 -19.86 4.52
C SER A 257 1.42 -18.68 3.56
N TRP A 258 1.72 -17.49 4.10
CA TRP A 258 1.48 -16.24 3.37
C TRP A 258 2.35 -16.14 2.12
N ARG A 259 1.71 -15.90 0.99
CA ARG A 259 2.37 -15.68 -0.30
C ARG A 259 2.28 -14.20 -0.69
N GLY A 260 3.39 -13.60 -1.09
CA GLY A 260 3.43 -12.22 -1.54
C GLY A 260 3.71 -11.20 -0.45
N PRO A 261 3.59 -9.91 -0.78
CA PRO A 261 3.80 -8.82 0.16
C PRO A 261 2.65 -8.73 1.17
N CYS A 262 3.00 -8.30 2.39
CA CYS A 262 2.03 -7.81 3.36
C CYS A 262 2.69 -6.82 4.33
N GLU A 263 1.86 -6.07 5.02
CA GLU A 263 2.23 -5.30 6.20
C GLU A 263 1.46 -5.86 7.39
N LEU A 264 2.18 -6.22 8.45
CA LEU A 264 1.61 -6.63 9.72
C LEU A 264 1.67 -5.44 10.69
N GLU A 265 0.52 -5.00 11.20
CA GLU A 265 0.46 -4.04 12.30
C GLU A 265 0.45 -4.83 13.60
N VAL A 266 1.47 -4.62 14.43
CA VAL A 266 1.69 -5.40 15.65
C VAL A 266 1.76 -4.46 16.85
N MET A 267 0.92 -4.71 17.86
CA MET A 267 0.99 -4.03 19.15
C MET A 267 1.81 -4.84 20.14
N ARG A 268 2.82 -4.22 20.74
CA ARG A 268 3.44 -4.75 21.95
C ARG A 268 2.74 -4.16 23.14
N GLY A 269 1.95 -4.98 23.83
CA GLY A 269 1.30 -4.57 25.06
C GLY A 269 2.29 -4.22 26.19
N ASP A 270 1.82 -3.45 27.16
CA ASP A 270 2.60 -3.14 28.37
C ASP A 270 2.94 -4.40 29.19
N ASP A 271 2.22 -5.50 28.95
CA ASP A 271 2.53 -6.85 29.48
C ASP A 271 3.70 -7.53 28.73
N GLY A 272 4.22 -6.89 27.68
CA GLY A 272 5.31 -7.39 26.84
C GLY A 272 4.89 -8.44 25.80
N LYS A 273 3.60 -8.78 25.69
CA LYS A 273 3.08 -9.67 24.65
C LYS A 273 2.90 -8.91 23.33
N LEU A 274 2.98 -9.65 22.24
CA LEU A 274 2.74 -9.15 20.89
C LEU A 274 1.36 -9.59 20.42
N TYR A 275 0.63 -8.65 19.82
CA TYR A 275 -0.69 -8.87 19.27
C TYR A 275 -0.74 -8.37 17.84
N LEU A 276 -1.22 -9.19 16.92
CA LEU A 276 -1.50 -8.79 15.55
C LEU A 276 -2.79 -7.96 15.52
N ILE A 277 -2.70 -6.73 15.04
CA ILE A 277 -3.81 -5.79 15.01
C ILE A 277 -4.50 -5.76 13.64
N GLU A 278 -3.70 -5.88 12.57
CA GLU A 278 -4.17 -5.82 11.19
C GLU A 278 -3.16 -6.48 10.23
N ILE A 279 -3.66 -7.02 9.12
CA ILE A 279 -2.86 -7.47 7.98
C ILE A 279 -3.29 -6.66 6.76
N ASN A 280 -2.38 -5.88 6.22
CA ASN A 280 -2.54 -5.22 4.92
C ASN A 280 -1.88 -6.10 3.85
N PRO A 281 -2.63 -6.73 2.91
CA PRO A 281 -2.12 -7.77 2.01
C PRO A 281 -1.33 -7.22 0.81
N ARG A 282 -0.59 -6.17 1.00
CA ARG A 282 0.15 -5.42 -0.01
C ARG A 282 1.36 -4.73 0.59
N PHE A 283 2.23 -4.18 -0.24
CA PHE A 283 3.27 -3.28 0.24
C PHE A 283 2.69 -2.01 0.87
N PRO A 284 3.26 -1.51 1.98
CA PRO A 284 2.88 -0.21 2.54
C PRO A 284 3.49 0.97 1.76
N ALA A 285 2.90 2.15 1.92
CA ALA A 285 3.41 3.38 1.29
C ALA A 285 4.81 3.81 1.77
N TRP A 286 5.32 3.21 2.83
CA TRP A 286 6.66 3.43 3.37
C TRP A 286 7.67 2.34 2.95
N VAL A 287 7.28 1.40 2.06
CA VAL A 287 8.11 0.23 1.70
C VAL A 287 9.50 0.58 1.18
N TYR A 288 9.70 1.78 0.61
CA TYR A 288 11.02 2.21 0.15
C TYR A 288 12.05 2.29 1.29
N LEU A 289 11.61 2.46 2.54
CA LEU A 289 12.47 2.32 3.72
C LEU A 289 13.18 0.95 3.78
N SER A 290 12.56 -0.09 3.25
CA SER A 290 13.16 -1.43 3.23
C SER A 290 14.44 -1.48 2.38
N VAL A 291 14.51 -0.69 1.31
CA VAL A 291 15.72 -0.55 0.48
C VAL A 291 16.84 0.10 1.29
N GLY A 292 16.53 1.21 1.98
CA GLY A 292 17.47 1.87 2.89
C GLY A 292 17.97 0.95 4.02
N ALA A 293 17.14 0.00 4.47
CA ALA A 293 17.50 -1.00 5.47
C ALA A 293 18.25 -2.23 4.89
N GLY A 294 18.61 -2.20 3.60
CA GLY A 294 19.38 -3.25 2.92
C GLY A 294 18.50 -4.40 2.40
N ARG A 295 17.18 -4.22 2.28
CA ARG A 295 16.25 -5.25 1.81
C ARG A 295 15.31 -4.68 0.73
N ASN A 296 15.59 -4.96 -0.53
CA ASN A 296 14.70 -4.55 -1.62
C ASN A 296 13.56 -5.57 -1.78
N LEU A 297 12.54 -5.49 -0.91
CA LEU A 297 11.39 -6.39 -0.92
C LEU A 297 10.54 -6.28 -2.21
N PRO A 298 10.29 -5.08 -2.79
CA PRO A 298 9.58 -4.98 -4.06
C PRO A 298 10.30 -5.66 -5.22
N TRP A 299 11.63 -5.56 -5.32
CA TRP A 299 12.37 -6.26 -6.35
C TRP A 299 12.34 -7.78 -6.15
N ALA A 300 12.48 -8.25 -4.92
CA ALA A 300 12.34 -9.68 -4.62
C ALA A 300 10.95 -10.23 -5.00
N ALA A 301 9.88 -9.44 -4.82
CA ALA A 301 8.54 -9.83 -5.27
C ALA A 301 8.43 -9.94 -6.81
N VAL A 302 9.12 -9.08 -7.57
CA VAL A 302 9.24 -9.19 -9.03
C VAL A 302 9.94 -10.49 -9.42
N GLN A 303 11.06 -10.80 -8.79
CA GLN A 303 11.82 -12.02 -9.06
C GLN A 303 10.98 -13.28 -8.77
N LEU A 304 10.31 -13.31 -7.62
CA LEU A 304 9.40 -14.41 -7.26
C LEU A 304 8.22 -14.54 -8.23
N ALA A 305 7.67 -13.44 -8.72
CA ALA A 305 6.62 -13.45 -9.75
C ALA A 305 7.11 -14.10 -11.05
N LEU A 306 8.36 -13.85 -11.42
CA LEU A 306 9.01 -14.44 -12.60
C LEU A 306 9.46 -15.90 -12.39
N GLY A 307 9.25 -16.47 -11.20
CA GLY A 307 9.70 -17.82 -10.85
C GLY A 307 11.20 -17.91 -10.58
N GLU A 308 11.87 -16.77 -10.37
CA GLU A 308 13.29 -16.76 -10.01
C GLU A 308 13.45 -17.13 -8.51
N PRO A 309 14.44 -17.93 -8.15
CA PRO A 309 14.70 -18.26 -6.76
C PRO A 309 15.23 -17.05 -6.00
N VAL A 310 14.62 -16.72 -4.87
CA VAL A 310 15.06 -15.66 -3.96
C VAL A 310 15.38 -16.28 -2.60
N ALA A 311 16.64 -16.18 -2.18
CA ALA A 311 17.05 -16.66 -0.87
C ALA A 311 16.49 -15.74 0.26
N PRO A 312 16.25 -16.30 1.47
CA PRO A 312 15.92 -15.48 2.62
C PRO A 312 16.97 -14.38 2.86
N MET A 313 16.49 -13.15 3.06
CA MET A 313 17.35 -11.99 3.21
C MET A 313 18.02 -11.93 4.59
N PRO A 314 19.27 -11.42 4.68
CA PRO A 314 19.92 -11.19 5.98
C PRO A 314 19.12 -10.20 6.84
N PRO A 315 19.37 -10.07 8.14
CA PRO A 315 18.68 -9.11 9.02
C PRO A 315 18.73 -7.68 8.46
N ALA A 316 17.62 -6.95 8.58
CA ALA A 316 17.55 -5.55 8.17
C ALA A 316 18.41 -4.65 9.08
N ALA A 317 18.97 -3.59 8.52
CA ALA A 317 19.64 -2.57 9.31
C ALA A 317 18.62 -1.82 10.19
N ALA A 318 18.93 -1.70 11.50
CA ALA A 318 18.17 -0.89 12.43
C ALA A 318 18.68 0.57 12.45
N GLY A 319 17.81 1.50 12.82
CA GLY A 319 18.14 2.93 12.93
C GLY A 319 18.10 3.68 11.61
N VAL A 320 17.65 3.07 10.53
CA VAL A 320 17.40 3.74 9.26
C VAL A 320 16.07 4.47 9.36
N MET A 321 16.02 5.73 8.95
CA MET A 321 14.83 6.57 9.08
C MET A 321 14.33 7.02 7.70
N PHE A 322 13.02 7.21 7.59
CA PHE A 322 12.44 8.02 6.52
C PHE A 322 11.69 9.21 7.11
N LEU A 323 11.66 10.29 6.35
CA LEU A 323 10.82 11.45 6.59
C LEU A 323 10.08 11.75 5.29
N ARG A 324 8.76 11.93 5.38
CA ARG A 324 7.95 12.32 4.24
C ARG A 324 7.94 13.83 4.10
N HIS A 325 7.92 14.32 2.87
CA HIS A 325 7.77 15.73 2.57
C HIS A 325 6.79 15.91 1.42
N SER A 326 6.14 17.05 1.36
CA SER A 326 5.30 17.45 0.24
C SER A 326 6.15 18.11 -0.83
N ARG A 327 5.81 17.87 -2.10
CA ARG A 327 6.43 18.47 -3.26
C ARG A 327 5.36 18.74 -4.31
N ASP A 328 5.43 19.90 -4.95
CA ASP A 328 4.59 20.24 -6.09
C ASP A 328 5.22 19.69 -7.38
N GLU A 329 4.43 18.98 -8.19
CA GLU A 329 4.83 18.60 -9.54
C GLU A 329 4.23 19.58 -10.55
N ILE A 330 5.09 20.19 -11.35
CA ILE A 330 4.67 21.12 -12.40
C ILE A 330 4.54 20.34 -13.71
N LEU A 331 3.35 20.31 -14.25
CA LEU A 331 3.03 19.58 -15.47
C LEU A 331 2.33 20.47 -16.51
N SER A 332 2.36 20.03 -17.77
CA SER A 332 1.62 20.71 -18.82
C SER A 332 0.13 20.32 -18.79
N LEU A 333 -0.74 21.24 -19.18
CA LEU A 333 -2.16 20.88 -19.37
C LEU A 333 -2.34 19.83 -20.47
N ALA A 334 -1.42 19.74 -21.42
CA ALA A 334 -1.44 18.72 -22.47
C ALA A 334 -1.24 17.32 -21.92
N ASP A 335 -0.30 17.11 -20.96
CA ASP A 335 -0.09 15.81 -20.31
C ASP A 335 -1.31 15.40 -19.48
N PHE A 336 -1.90 16.34 -18.74
CA PHE A 336 -3.13 16.11 -18.00
C PHE A 336 -4.30 15.74 -18.95
N ALA A 337 -4.44 16.48 -20.06
CA ALA A 337 -5.47 16.22 -21.05
C ALA A 337 -5.28 14.87 -21.74
N ALA A 338 -4.03 14.46 -22.06
CA ALA A 338 -3.74 13.17 -22.65
C ALA A 338 -4.24 12.02 -21.74
N LEU A 339 -3.88 12.06 -20.45
CA LEU A 339 -4.34 11.04 -19.50
C LEU A 339 -5.86 11.08 -19.28
N THR A 340 -6.45 12.26 -19.20
CA THR A 340 -7.89 12.42 -18.93
C THR A 340 -8.77 12.03 -20.13
N VAL A 341 -8.36 12.38 -21.35
CA VAL A 341 -9.17 12.17 -22.56
C VAL A 341 -8.92 10.81 -23.21
N HIS A 342 -7.63 10.39 -23.26
CA HIS A 342 -7.24 9.16 -23.92
C HIS A 342 -7.02 8.00 -22.95
N GLY A 343 -6.92 8.30 -21.64
CA GLY A 343 -6.66 7.28 -20.62
C GLY A 343 -5.22 6.76 -20.64
N GLU A 344 -4.30 7.52 -21.27
CA GLU A 344 -2.89 7.13 -21.38
C GLU A 344 -1.96 8.34 -21.50
N LEU A 345 -0.76 8.19 -20.94
CA LEU A 345 0.33 9.16 -21.01
C LEU A 345 1.64 8.42 -21.29
N HIS A 346 2.31 8.76 -22.38
CA HIS A 346 3.60 8.21 -22.77
C HIS A 346 4.69 9.26 -22.61
N ARG A 347 5.77 8.90 -21.93
CA ARG A 347 6.91 9.77 -21.72
C ARG A 347 8.08 9.33 -22.59
N ALA A 348 8.80 10.28 -23.13
CA ALA A 348 10.09 9.99 -23.72
C ALA A 348 11.07 9.50 -22.62
N PRO A 349 12.02 8.63 -22.93
CA PRO A 349 13.10 8.26 -22.00
C PRO A 349 13.74 9.55 -21.44
N ILE A 350 14.07 9.54 -20.14
CA ILE A 350 14.83 10.65 -19.54
C ILE A 350 16.20 10.65 -20.21
N PRO A 351 16.66 11.78 -20.82
CA PRO A 351 18.01 11.84 -21.38
C PRO A 351 19.04 11.53 -20.31
N GLU A 352 20.10 10.82 -20.68
CA GLU A 352 21.26 10.63 -19.80
C GLU A 352 21.87 12.00 -19.45
N PRO A 353 22.53 12.17 -18.28
CA PRO A 353 23.04 13.46 -17.80
C PRO A 353 23.94 14.20 -18.81
N ASP A 354 24.65 13.50 -19.67
CA ASP A 354 25.53 14.08 -20.70
C ASP A 354 24.74 14.66 -21.91
N ASP A 355 23.52 14.20 -22.14
CA ASP A 355 22.64 14.74 -23.19
C ASP A 355 21.85 15.99 -22.74
N ALA A 356 21.71 16.19 -21.42
CA ALA A 356 21.01 17.34 -20.86
C ALA A 356 21.71 18.69 -21.15
N ALA A 357 23.01 18.66 -21.46
CA ALA A 357 23.78 19.86 -21.87
C ALA A 357 23.49 20.32 -23.31
N ALA A 358 22.87 19.47 -24.13
CA ALA A 358 22.57 19.77 -25.54
C ALA A 358 21.15 20.30 -25.79
N VAL A 359 20.24 20.17 -24.81
CA VAL A 359 18.89 20.71 -24.91
C VAL A 359 18.88 22.09 -24.25
N GLY A 360 19.01 23.14 -25.06
CA GLY A 360 18.92 24.52 -24.60
C GLY A 360 17.61 24.74 -23.83
N VAL A 361 17.73 25.09 -22.55
CA VAL A 361 16.60 25.50 -21.73
C VAL A 361 15.88 26.63 -22.49
N PRO A 362 14.60 26.54 -22.83
CA PRO A 362 13.90 27.64 -23.41
C PRO A 362 13.97 28.79 -22.40
N GLN A 363 14.63 29.91 -22.78
CA GLN A 363 14.59 31.13 -21.97
C GLN A 363 13.12 31.47 -21.72
N ALA A 364 12.75 31.56 -20.44
CA ALA A 364 11.43 32.00 -20.04
C ALA A 364 11.09 33.28 -20.79
N ALA A 365 10.04 33.22 -21.60
CA ALA A 365 9.51 34.39 -22.26
C ALA A 365 9.21 35.44 -21.17
N LYS A 366 9.80 36.62 -21.30
CA LYS A 366 9.49 37.77 -20.43
C LYS A 366 7.99 38.05 -20.55
N VAL A 367 7.22 37.59 -19.59
CA VAL A 367 5.82 38.00 -19.43
C VAL A 367 5.85 39.47 -19.00
N THR A 368 5.52 40.35 -19.92
CA THR A 368 5.30 41.79 -19.64
C THR A 368 3.98 41.85 -18.85
N THR A 369 4.08 41.97 -17.54
CA THR A 369 2.91 42.19 -16.67
C THR A 369 2.40 43.61 -16.87
N HIS A 370 1.33 43.78 -17.66
CA HIS A 370 0.41 44.88 -17.56
C HIS A 370 -0.92 44.38 -17.01
N ALA A 371 -0.98 44.20 -15.69
CA ALA A 371 -2.23 44.11 -14.95
C ALA A 371 -2.03 44.82 -13.61
N THR A 372 -2.50 46.03 -13.50
CA THR A 372 -2.71 46.73 -12.23
C THR A 372 -3.88 46.08 -11.50
N PHE A 373 -3.62 45.44 -10.37
CA PHE A 373 -4.67 44.96 -9.45
C PHE A 373 -5.17 46.16 -8.60
N PRO A 374 -6.47 46.29 -8.33
CA PRO A 374 -6.99 47.25 -7.39
C PRO A 374 -6.60 46.90 -5.95
N THR A 375 -6.11 47.87 -5.20
CA THR A 375 -5.62 47.75 -3.82
C THR A 375 -6.68 48.11 -2.78
N GLU A 376 -7.94 47.73 -2.92
CA GLU A 376 -8.91 47.93 -1.85
C GLU A 376 -9.83 46.72 -1.69
N PHE A 377 -9.73 46.04 -0.53
CA PHE A 377 -10.75 45.17 -0.01
C PHE A 377 -11.63 45.95 0.94
N PRO A 378 -12.96 45.92 0.81
CA PRO A 378 -13.86 46.52 1.80
C PRO A 378 -13.90 45.66 3.07
N ALA A 379 -14.03 46.33 4.22
CA ALA A 379 -14.04 45.81 5.58
C ALA A 379 -15.19 44.84 5.87
#